data_ca6a08dda1a82cf72316d0d30015fbf9
#
_entry.id   ca6a08dda1a82cf72316d0d30015fbf9
#
_cell.length_a   1.000
_cell.length_b   1.000
_cell.length_c   1.000
_cell.angle_alpha   90.00
_cell.angle_beta   90.00
_cell.angle_gamma   90.00
#
_symmetry.space_group_name_H-M   'P 1'
#
loop_
_entity.id
_entity.type
_entity.pdbx_description
1 polymer ?
#
loop_
_entity_poly.entity_id
_entity_poly.type
_entity_poly.pdbx_seq_one_letter_code
_entity_poly.pdbx_strand_id
1 'polypeptide(L)'
;MFEEQIKTGFVTIIGRPNAGKSTLLNNILKQKIAIMSDKPQTTRNIVNGVYTDNDSQIVFIDTPGIHKPKHRLGDYMMKLASSAIQESEIVYLIINASEKFGPGDQHLINIVKELKVPTFLLINKIDLISPEQLIQIIEFYKDLYDFVEIVPISALKSINVDNLLNTTKKYLQPSFKMYPDDVITDSPEYFVISEFIREKVLQLTEQEIPHSIAVVIDRIEKQPGKKKNIIATIVVERKSQKGMIIGKQGKMIKEIGSRARKDIEVLLGEKVFLELWVKVIDNWRSKPNQIRDLGYRDDIFD
;
A
#
# COMPACT_ATOMS: atom_id res chain seq x y z
N MET A 1 6.90 9.83 35.86
CA MET A 1 7.85 10.02 34.77
C MET A 1 7.03 10.70 33.69
N PHE A 2 7.29 11.96 33.36
CA PHE A 2 6.59 12.61 32.25
C PHE A 2 7.10 11.97 30.97
N GLU A 3 6.22 11.38 30.17
CA GLU A 3 6.61 10.88 28.86
C GLU A 3 7.13 12.07 28.02
N GLU A 4 8.29 11.90 27.41
CA GLU A 4 8.92 12.93 26.60
C GLU A 4 8.09 13.15 25.35
N GLN A 5 7.69 14.41 25.11
CA GLN A 5 6.95 14.76 23.89
C GLN A 5 7.91 14.73 22.70
N ILE A 6 7.50 14.02 21.65
CA ILE A 6 8.20 13.90 20.39
C ILE A 6 7.32 14.42 19.24
N LYS A 7 7.88 14.63 18.06
CA LYS A 7 7.09 14.98 16.86
C LYS A 7 6.25 13.80 16.41
N THR A 8 4.92 13.94 16.44
CA THR A 8 4.03 12.85 16.01
C THR A 8 2.97 13.34 15.03
N GLY A 9 2.45 12.44 14.22
CA GLY A 9 1.30 12.70 13.35
C GLY A 9 1.10 11.65 12.27
N PHE A 10 -0.01 11.79 11.56
CA PHE A 10 -0.42 10.94 10.46
C PHE A 10 -0.09 11.58 9.11
N VAL A 11 0.50 10.80 8.22
CA VAL A 11 0.85 11.24 6.87
C VAL A 11 0.20 10.29 5.85
N THR A 12 -0.79 10.76 5.13
CA THR A 12 -1.45 9.95 4.10
C THR A 12 -0.75 10.08 2.76
N ILE A 13 -0.44 8.95 2.14
CA ILE A 13 0.20 8.87 0.83
C ILE A 13 -0.87 8.62 -0.23
N ILE A 14 -1.11 9.60 -1.10
CA ILE A 14 -2.04 9.49 -2.22
C ILE A 14 -1.30 9.62 -3.55
N GLY A 15 -1.89 9.08 -4.60
CA GLY A 15 -1.30 9.14 -5.94
C GLY A 15 -1.99 8.18 -6.89
N ARG A 16 -1.69 8.32 -8.17
CA ARG A 16 -2.15 7.37 -9.19
C ARG A 16 -1.64 5.95 -8.90
N PRO A 17 -2.28 4.90 -9.45
CA PRO A 17 -1.68 3.58 -9.46
C PRO A 17 -0.25 3.63 -10.01
N ASN A 18 0.65 2.85 -9.42
CA ASN A 18 2.07 2.74 -9.82
C ASN A 18 2.92 4.03 -9.67
N ALA A 19 2.44 5.05 -8.98
CA ALA A 19 3.23 6.24 -8.65
C ALA A 19 4.37 5.95 -7.65
N GLY A 20 4.28 4.83 -6.89
CA GLY A 20 5.33 4.39 -5.97
C GLY A 20 5.00 4.55 -4.49
N LYS A 21 3.71 4.67 -4.12
CA LYS A 21 3.23 4.82 -2.74
C LYS A 21 3.76 3.74 -1.79
N SER A 22 3.43 2.48 -2.06
CA SER A 22 3.87 1.32 -1.26
C SER A 22 5.39 1.12 -1.29
N THR A 23 6.05 1.50 -2.38
CA THR A 23 7.52 1.49 -2.47
C THR A 23 8.13 2.51 -1.51
N LEU A 24 7.57 3.73 -1.46
CA LEU A 24 8.01 4.76 -0.52
C LEU A 24 7.80 4.32 0.93
N LEU A 25 6.61 3.80 1.26
CA LEU A 25 6.32 3.30 2.60
C LEU A 25 7.34 2.23 3.04
N ASN A 26 7.54 1.19 2.24
CA ASN A 26 8.49 0.13 2.55
C ASN A 26 9.94 0.66 2.67
N ASN A 27 10.31 1.66 1.87
CA ASN A 27 11.63 2.29 1.95
C ASN A 27 11.82 3.08 3.24
N ILE A 28 10.83 3.88 3.64
CA ILE A 28 10.83 4.63 4.91
C ILE A 28 11.01 3.68 6.10
N LEU A 29 10.25 2.60 6.13
CA LEU A 29 10.26 1.62 7.22
C LEU A 29 11.45 0.65 7.18
N LYS A 30 12.21 0.64 6.06
CA LYS A 30 13.29 -0.34 5.80
C LYS A 30 12.83 -1.78 5.95
N GLN A 31 11.53 -2.00 5.83
CA GLN A 31 10.89 -3.31 5.93
C GLN A 31 9.69 -3.37 4.97
N LYS A 32 9.47 -4.56 4.38
CA LYS A 32 8.34 -4.79 3.50
C LYS A 32 7.09 -5.11 4.33
N ILE A 33 6.12 -4.21 4.33
CA ILE A 33 4.77 -4.41 4.90
C ILE A 33 3.67 -4.22 3.84
N ALA A 34 3.91 -3.36 2.86
CA ALA A 34 2.99 -3.12 1.75
C ALA A 34 3.47 -3.85 0.48
N ILE A 35 2.54 -4.38 -0.29
CA ILE A 35 2.85 -5.10 -1.52
C ILE A 35 3.16 -4.16 -2.68
N MET A 36 4.03 -4.63 -3.57
CA MET A 36 4.48 -3.88 -4.74
C MET A 36 4.22 -4.66 -6.02
N SER A 37 3.58 -4.02 -7.00
CA SER A 37 3.36 -4.57 -8.34
C SER A 37 3.23 -3.44 -9.36
N ASP A 38 3.50 -3.74 -10.61
CA ASP A 38 3.23 -2.88 -11.76
C ASP A 38 1.75 -2.88 -12.18
N LYS A 39 0.93 -3.73 -11.56
CA LYS A 39 -0.49 -3.85 -11.89
C LYS A 39 -1.31 -2.76 -11.19
N PRO A 40 -2.32 -2.17 -11.85
CA PRO A 40 -3.26 -1.27 -11.18
C PRO A 40 -4.01 -1.98 -10.04
N GLN A 41 -4.43 -1.21 -9.02
CA GLN A 41 -5.14 -1.73 -7.84
C GLN A 41 -4.31 -2.73 -7.02
N THR A 42 -3.00 -2.50 -6.94
CA THR A 42 -2.10 -3.29 -6.09
C THR A 42 -2.51 -3.15 -4.62
N THR A 43 -2.56 -1.93 -4.08
CA THR A 43 -3.10 -1.65 -2.74
C THR A 43 -4.63 -1.56 -2.82
N ARG A 44 -5.35 -2.28 -1.97
CA ARG A 44 -6.82 -2.29 -1.90
C ARG A 44 -7.38 -1.89 -0.55
N ASN A 45 -6.63 -2.14 0.52
CA ASN A 45 -6.90 -1.69 1.87
C ASN A 45 -5.86 -0.65 2.28
N ILE A 46 -6.14 0.09 3.33
CA ILE A 46 -5.16 0.93 3.99
C ILE A 46 -4.10 0.04 4.63
N VAL A 47 -2.84 0.47 4.53
CA VAL A 47 -1.71 -0.12 5.25
C VAL A 47 -1.05 0.98 6.06
N ASN A 48 -1.10 0.88 7.37
CA ASN A 48 -0.44 1.80 8.27
C ASN A 48 1.00 1.32 8.54
N GLY A 49 1.95 2.21 8.32
CA GLY A 49 3.35 1.99 8.64
C GLY A 49 3.83 2.98 9.68
N VAL A 50 4.35 2.49 10.80
CA VAL A 50 4.84 3.29 11.91
C VAL A 50 6.34 3.48 11.78
N TYR A 51 6.77 4.70 11.52
CA TYR A 51 8.16 5.11 11.56
C TYR A 51 8.46 5.74 12.92
N THR A 52 9.44 5.20 13.64
CA THR A 52 9.86 5.72 14.93
C THR A 52 11.37 5.96 14.91
N ASP A 53 11.79 7.15 15.36
CA ASP A 53 13.18 7.45 15.66
C ASP A 53 13.29 8.22 17.00
N ASN A 54 14.45 8.81 17.26
CA ASN A 54 14.73 9.41 18.57
C ASN A 54 13.82 10.61 18.91
N ASP A 55 13.37 11.36 17.92
CA ASP A 55 12.65 12.63 18.09
C ASP A 55 11.27 12.67 17.41
N SER A 56 10.86 11.55 16.76
CA SER A 56 9.58 11.49 16.07
C SER A 56 8.97 10.10 16.00
N GLN A 57 7.64 10.08 15.90
CA GLN A 57 6.87 8.91 15.47
C GLN A 57 5.83 9.33 14.45
N ILE A 58 5.94 8.81 13.23
CA ILE A 58 5.09 9.18 12.11
C ILE A 58 4.34 7.94 11.63
N VAL A 59 3.03 8.03 11.57
CA VAL A 59 2.19 6.96 10.99
C VAL A 59 1.92 7.29 9.53
N PHE A 60 2.53 6.55 8.64
CA PHE A 60 2.28 6.66 7.21
C PHE A 60 1.12 5.78 6.79
N ILE A 61 0.16 6.34 6.10
CA ILE A 61 -1.04 5.67 5.63
C ILE A 61 -0.92 5.46 4.11
N ASP A 62 -0.59 4.22 3.68
CA ASP A 62 -0.60 3.85 2.25
C ASP A 62 -2.03 3.57 1.81
N THR A 63 -2.52 4.37 0.87
CA THR A 63 -3.90 4.27 0.39
C THR A 63 -3.99 3.55 -0.95
N PRO A 64 -5.16 2.96 -1.26
CA PRO A 64 -5.46 2.54 -2.62
C PRO A 64 -5.25 3.67 -3.62
N GLY A 65 -4.72 3.32 -4.81
CA GLY A 65 -4.54 4.32 -5.87
C GLY A 65 -5.87 4.93 -6.31
N ILE A 66 -5.96 6.25 -6.29
CA ILE A 66 -7.18 6.98 -6.63
C ILE A 66 -7.43 6.92 -8.14
N HIS A 67 -8.57 6.36 -8.53
CA HIS A 67 -9.01 6.22 -9.91
C HIS A 67 -10.53 6.10 -9.99
N LYS A 68 -11.11 6.35 -11.16
CA LYS A 68 -12.57 6.21 -11.34
C LYS A 68 -13.01 4.76 -11.09
N PRO A 69 -13.91 4.50 -10.11
CA PRO A 69 -14.34 3.15 -9.77
C PRO A 69 -15.13 2.50 -10.91
N LYS A 70 -14.94 1.20 -11.09
CA LYS A 70 -15.67 0.39 -12.08
C LYS A 70 -16.58 -0.66 -11.44
N HIS A 71 -16.38 -0.96 -10.17
CA HIS A 71 -17.10 -1.97 -9.39
C HIS A 71 -17.21 -1.49 -7.94
N ARG A 72 -18.07 -2.08 -7.14
CA ARG A 72 -18.26 -1.74 -5.72
C ARG A 72 -16.99 -1.82 -4.88
N LEU A 73 -16.10 -2.75 -5.20
CA LEU A 73 -14.77 -2.77 -4.58
C LEU A 73 -13.99 -1.47 -4.85
N GLY A 74 -14.14 -0.88 -6.05
CA GLY A 74 -13.54 0.41 -6.36
C GLY A 74 -14.14 1.56 -5.56
N ASP A 75 -15.47 1.55 -5.33
CA ASP A 75 -16.13 2.55 -4.47
C ASP A 75 -15.62 2.47 -3.03
N TYR A 76 -15.47 1.25 -2.51
CA TYR A 76 -14.86 0.99 -1.20
C TYR A 76 -13.44 1.57 -1.10
N MET A 77 -12.58 1.29 -2.08
CA MET A 77 -11.20 1.81 -2.12
C MET A 77 -11.15 3.34 -2.13
N MET A 78 -12.07 4.00 -2.85
CA MET A 78 -12.15 5.47 -2.91
C MET A 78 -12.58 6.05 -1.57
N LYS A 79 -13.55 5.43 -0.90
CA LYS A 79 -14.03 5.85 0.42
C LYS A 79 -12.91 5.77 1.46
N LEU A 80 -12.14 4.67 1.48
CA LEU A 80 -10.98 4.51 2.36
C LEU A 80 -9.93 5.60 2.15
N ALA A 81 -9.58 5.88 0.89
CA ALA A 81 -8.61 6.92 0.58
C ALA A 81 -9.08 8.30 1.04
N SER A 82 -10.36 8.62 0.87
CA SER A 82 -10.94 9.91 1.30
C SER A 82 -10.95 10.06 2.82
N SER A 83 -11.33 9.01 3.57
CA SER A 83 -11.30 9.04 5.04
C SER A 83 -9.87 9.24 5.57
N ALA A 84 -8.91 8.48 5.05
CA ALA A 84 -7.51 8.60 5.46
C ALA A 84 -6.94 10.01 5.27
N ILE A 85 -7.32 10.71 4.18
CA ILE A 85 -6.88 12.08 3.95
C ILE A 85 -7.43 13.04 5.01
N GLN A 86 -8.71 12.89 5.39
CA GLN A 86 -9.36 13.77 6.35
C GLN A 86 -8.76 13.68 7.77
N GLU A 87 -8.18 12.54 8.11
CA GLU A 87 -7.59 12.26 9.43
C GLU A 87 -6.11 12.59 9.51
N SER A 88 -5.50 13.07 8.43
CA SER A 88 -4.05 13.29 8.36
C SER A 88 -3.66 14.74 8.59
N GLU A 89 -2.54 14.97 9.28
CA GLU A 89 -1.89 16.27 9.41
C GLU A 89 -1.20 16.71 8.11
N ILE A 90 -0.72 15.74 7.32
CA ILE A 90 0.00 16.01 6.07
C ILE A 90 -0.45 15.00 5.02
N VAL A 91 -0.57 15.45 3.79
CA VAL A 91 -0.78 14.60 2.62
C VAL A 91 0.47 14.59 1.73
N TYR A 92 0.95 13.41 1.39
CA TYR A 92 1.93 13.21 0.32
C TYR A 92 1.18 12.93 -0.98
N LEU A 93 1.15 13.90 -1.88
CA LEU A 93 0.72 13.67 -3.26
C LEU A 93 1.93 13.20 -4.07
N ILE A 94 2.00 11.89 -4.35
CA ILE A 94 3.10 11.29 -5.10
C ILE A 94 2.75 11.14 -6.57
N ILE A 95 3.61 11.65 -7.44
CA ILE A 95 3.51 11.54 -8.89
C ILE A 95 4.68 10.75 -9.47
N ASN A 96 4.48 10.14 -10.64
CA ASN A 96 5.53 9.48 -11.40
C ASN A 96 6.15 10.46 -12.40
N ALA A 97 7.40 10.86 -12.19
CA ALA A 97 8.11 11.83 -13.02
C ALA A 97 8.25 11.41 -14.49
N SER A 98 8.22 10.10 -14.79
CA SER A 98 8.32 9.59 -16.15
C SER A 98 6.98 9.57 -16.91
N GLU A 99 5.86 9.91 -16.24
CA GLU A 99 4.53 9.96 -16.85
C GLU A 99 4.10 11.41 -17.10
N LYS A 100 3.32 11.61 -18.16
CA LYS A 100 2.72 12.91 -18.45
C LYS A 100 1.55 13.19 -17.50
N PHE A 101 1.38 14.47 -17.17
CA PHE A 101 0.19 14.95 -16.48
C PHE A 101 -1.08 14.51 -17.22
N GLY A 102 -2.07 14.06 -16.48
CA GLY A 102 -3.31 13.56 -17.05
C GLY A 102 -4.53 13.79 -16.16
N PRO A 103 -5.72 13.33 -16.60
CA PRO A 103 -6.96 13.51 -15.84
C PRO A 103 -6.92 12.92 -14.42
N GLY A 104 -6.12 11.87 -14.19
CA GLY A 104 -5.93 11.30 -12.86
C GLY A 104 -5.18 12.23 -11.91
N ASP A 105 -4.14 12.93 -12.40
CA ASP A 105 -3.39 13.91 -11.62
C ASP A 105 -4.24 15.13 -11.32
N GLN A 106 -5.01 15.61 -12.31
CA GLN A 106 -5.95 16.72 -12.12
C GLN A 106 -7.02 16.39 -11.06
N HIS A 107 -7.52 15.15 -11.06
CA HIS A 107 -8.49 14.71 -10.06
C HIS A 107 -7.90 14.73 -8.65
N LEU A 108 -6.65 14.25 -8.47
CA LEU A 108 -5.93 14.29 -7.20
C LEU A 108 -5.69 15.72 -6.71
N ILE A 109 -5.31 16.64 -7.61
CA ILE A 109 -5.16 18.07 -7.30
C ILE A 109 -6.48 18.68 -6.82
N ASN A 110 -7.60 18.32 -7.46
CA ASN A 110 -8.91 18.82 -7.04
C ASN A 110 -9.27 18.29 -5.63
N ILE A 111 -8.99 17.02 -5.32
CA ILE A 111 -9.19 16.46 -3.99
C ILE A 111 -8.43 17.25 -2.92
N VAL A 112 -7.13 17.47 -3.10
CA VAL A 112 -6.33 18.20 -2.10
C VAL A 112 -6.73 19.68 -1.95
N LYS A 113 -7.22 20.32 -3.03
CA LYS A 113 -7.79 21.65 -2.98
C LYS A 113 -9.03 21.74 -2.10
N GLU A 114 -9.90 20.76 -2.18
CA GLU A 114 -11.16 20.70 -1.41
C GLU A 114 -10.90 20.46 0.09
N LEU A 115 -9.94 19.60 0.40
CA LEU A 115 -9.66 19.15 1.77
C LEU A 115 -8.82 20.14 2.59
N LYS A 116 -8.10 21.05 1.95
CA LYS A 116 -7.25 22.08 2.60
C LYS A 116 -6.24 21.52 3.61
N VAL A 117 -5.79 20.29 3.41
CA VAL A 117 -4.75 19.67 4.24
C VAL A 117 -3.38 20.07 3.72
N PRO A 118 -2.39 20.38 4.57
CA PRO A 118 -1.01 20.62 4.15
C PRO A 118 -0.52 19.52 3.24
N THR A 119 -0.16 19.84 2.00
CA THR A 119 0.15 18.85 0.98
C THR A 119 1.57 19.03 0.46
N PHE A 120 2.35 17.96 0.51
CA PHE A 120 3.66 17.87 -0.14
C PHE A 120 3.48 17.23 -1.51
N LEU A 121 4.06 17.82 -2.54
CA LEU A 121 4.21 17.17 -3.83
C LEU A 121 5.50 16.34 -3.84
N LEU A 122 5.37 15.03 -3.97
CA LEU A 122 6.50 14.13 -4.14
C LEU A 122 6.66 13.76 -5.62
N ILE A 123 7.71 14.26 -6.25
CA ILE A 123 8.05 13.92 -7.63
C ILE A 123 8.93 12.67 -7.59
N ASN A 124 8.32 11.50 -7.76
CA ASN A 124 8.99 10.21 -7.61
C ASN A 124 9.53 9.67 -8.94
N LYS A 125 10.48 8.76 -8.84
CA LYS A 125 11.20 8.13 -9.95
C LYS A 125 12.08 9.10 -10.74
N ILE A 126 12.69 10.06 -10.03
CA ILE A 126 13.62 11.02 -10.65
C ILE A 126 14.85 10.36 -11.26
N ASP A 127 15.14 9.12 -10.86
CA ASP A 127 16.18 8.28 -11.45
C ASP A 127 15.90 7.86 -12.91
N LEU A 128 14.70 8.13 -13.43
CA LEU A 128 14.28 7.80 -14.79
C LEU A 128 14.21 9.03 -15.74
N ILE A 129 14.51 10.24 -15.24
CA ILE A 129 14.39 11.49 -16.01
C ILE A 129 15.67 12.32 -15.91
N SER A 130 15.82 13.29 -16.81
CA SER A 130 16.94 14.24 -16.74
C SER A 130 16.66 15.39 -15.76
N PRO A 131 17.69 16.12 -15.28
CA PRO A 131 17.53 17.30 -14.44
C PRO A 131 16.66 18.39 -15.08
N GLU A 132 16.78 18.59 -16.39
CA GLU A 132 16.00 19.58 -17.15
C GLU A 132 14.50 19.21 -17.14
N GLN A 133 14.18 17.95 -17.32
CA GLN A 133 12.81 17.44 -17.22
C GLN A 133 12.24 17.64 -15.81
N LEU A 134 13.06 17.40 -14.77
CA LEU A 134 12.65 17.62 -13.39
C LEU A 134 12.28 19.09 -13.14
N ILE A 135 13.08 20.04 -13.62
CA ILE A 135 12.80 21.49 -13.49
C ILE A 135 11.46 21.84 -14.15
N GLN A 136 11.23 21.35 -15.37
CA GLN A 136 9.95 21.58 -16.08
C GLN A 136 8.74 21.02 -15.32
N ILE A 137 8.87 19.84 -14.69
CA ILE A 137 7.80 19.26 -13.88
C ILE A 137 7.54 20.12 -12.64
N ILE A 138 8.59 20.56 -11.94
CA ILE A 138 8.45 21.43 -10.76
C ILE A 138 7.73 22.74 -11.12
N GLU A 139 8.15 23.43 -12.18
CA GLU A 139 7.54 24.65 -12.64
C GLU A 139 6.06 24.45 -13.00
N PHE A 140 5.74 23.39 -13.72
CA PHE A 140 4.37 23.06 -14.10
C PHE A 140 3.45 22.82 -12.89
N TYR A 141 3.89 22.00 -11.93
CA TYR A 141 3.04 21.66 -10.77
C TYR A 141 2.90 22.80 -9.77
N LYS A 142 3.92 23.66 -9.62
CA LYS A 142 3.89 24.85 -8.78
C LYS A 142 2.73 25.80 -9.13
N ASP A 143 2.36 25.88 -10.40
CA ASP A 143 1.27 26.74 -10.87
C ASP A 143 -0.12 26.10 -10.68
N LEU A 144 -0.20 24.80 -10.37
CA LEU A 144 -1.47 24.08 -10.22
C LEU A 144 -2.06 24.17 -8.82
N TYR A 145 -1.20 24.18 -7.79
CA TYR A 145 -1.61 24.18 -6.38
C TYR A 145 -0.48 24.70 -5.50
N ASP A 146 -0.81 25.36 -4.40
CA ASP A 146 0.15 25.89 -3.42
C ASP A 146 0.62 24.76 -2.48
N PHE A 147 1.52 23.93 -2.98
CA PHE A 147 2.14 22.86 -2.18
C PHE A 147 3.03 23.46 -1.11
N VAL A 148 2.92 22.98 0.13
CA VAL A 148 3.79 23.47 1.23
C VAL A 148 5.24 23.04 1.02
N GLU A 149 5.48 21.92 0.33
CA GLU A 149 6.79 21.45 -0.08
C GLU A 149 6.70 20.72 -1.44
N ILE A 150 7.75 20.84 -2.25
CA ILE A 150 7.94 20.07 -3.48
C ILE A 150 9.25 19.29 -3.33
N VAL A 151 9.15 17.96 -3.21
CA VAL A 151 10.30 17.12 -2.89
C VAL A 151 10.52 16.07 -3.99
N PRO A 152 11.55 16.23 -4.83
CA PRO A 152 11.96 15.20 -5.78
C PRO A 152 12.60 14.01 -5.06
N ILE A 153 12.13 12.79 -5.36
CA ILE A 153 12.61 11.55 -4.73
C ILE A 153 12.79 10.41 -5.73
N SER A 154 13.58 9.42 -5.35
CA SER A 154 13.45 8.07 -5.88
C SER A 154 13.20 7.10 -4.74
N ALA A 155 11.95 6.69 -4.57
CA ALA A 155 11.55 5.74 -3.54
C ALA A 155 12.24 4.37 -3.73
N LEU A 156 12.55 3.97 -4.95
CA LEU A 156 13.23 2.71 -5.24
C LEU A 156 14.72 2.76 -4.91
N LYS A 157 15.37 3.91 -5.15
CA LYS A 157 16.82 4.11 -4.95
C LYS A 157 17.16 4.78 -3.61
N SER A 158 16.17 5.05 -2.77
CA SER A 158 16.33 5.78 -1.51
C SER A 158 16.90 7.20 -1.69
N ILE A 159 16.73 7.80 -2.88
CA ILE A 159 17.25 9.15 -3.12
C ILE A 159 16.31 10.16 -2.47
N ASN A 160 16.87 11.03 -1.63
CA ASN A 160 16.22 12.16 -0.96
C ASN A 160 15.09 11.77 0.04
N VAL A 161 14.99 10.49 0.44
CA VAL A 161 13.96 10.01 1.38
C VAL A 161 14.24 10.50 2.81
N ASP A 162 15.50 10.50 3.26
CA ASP A 162 15.86 11.01 4.59
C ASP A 162 15.58 12.52 4.72
N ASN A 163 15.84 13.30 3.66
CA ASN A 163 15.49 14.72 3.65
C ASN A 163 13.99 14.94 3.67
N LEU A 164 13.21 14.09 2.98
CA LEU A 164 11.74 14.12 3.05
C LEU A 164 11.26 13.91 4.50
N LEU A 165 11.80 12.92 5.21
CA LEU A 165 11.46 12.67 6.62
C LEU A 165 11.80 13.87 7.52
N ASN A 166 13.02 14.42 7.38
CA ASN A 166 13.46 15.58 8.15
C ASN A 166 12.60 16.83 7.85
N THR A 167 12.16 17.01 6.61
CA THR A 167 11.25 18.10 6.24
C THR A 167 9.88 17.88 6.86
N THR A 168 9.34 16.65 6.81
CA THR A 168 8.05 16.30 7.41
C THR A 168 7.97 16.61 8.89
N LYS A 169 9.01 16.27 9.64
CA LYS A 169 9.08 16.54 11.10
C LYS A 169 8.89 18.02 11.43
N LYS A 170 9.22 18.96 10.55
CA LYS A 170 9.05 20.41 10.79
C LYS A 170 7.58 20.82 10.84
N TYR A 171 6.70 20.05 10.21
CA TYR A 171 5.26 20.31 10.13
C TYR A 171 4.45 19.55 11.18
N LEU A 172 5.08 18.62 11.91
CA LEU A 172 4.41 17.86 12.97
C LEU A 172 4.49 18.58 14.31
N GLN A 173 3.48 18.38 15.14
CA GLN A 173 3.40 18.95 16.48
C GLN A 173 3.98 17.99 17.53
N PRO A 174 4.54 18.51 18.64
CA PRO A 174 4.92 17.68 19.76
C PRO A 174 3.70 17.00 20.40
N SER A 175 3.77 15.68 20.60
CA SER A 175 2.75 14.88 21.26
C SER A 175 3.35 13.60 21.85
N PHE A 176 2.51 12.71 22.37
CA PHE A 176 2.95 11.43 22.89
C PHE A 176 3.05 10.38 21.80
N LYS A 177 3.88 9.35 22.01
CA LYS A 177 3.94 8.19 21.12
C LYS A 177 2.60 7.49 21.06
N MET A 178 2.17 7.14 19.84
CA MET A 178 0.93 6.42 19.59
C MET A 178 1.13 4.89 19.66
N TYR A 179 2.34 4.43 19.37
CA TYR A 179 2.72 3.02 19.31
C TYR A 179 4.02 2.77 20.09
N PRO A 180 4.25 1.55 20.63
CA PRO A 180 5.56 1.12 21.10
C PRO A 180 6.64 1.24 20.01
N ASP A 181 7.91 1.41 20.41
CA ASP A 181 9.02 1.70 19.49
C ASP A 181 9.35 0.56 18.50
N ASP A 182 8.99 -0.66 18.84
CA ASP A 182 9.19 -1.86 18.02
C ASP A 182 8.05 -2.16 17.06
N VAL A 183 6.96 -1.40 17.13
CA VAL A 183 5.82 -1.55 16.22
C VAL A 183 6.10 -0.82 14.91
N ILE A 184 6.06 -1.56 13.80
CA ILE A 184 6.25 -1.03 12.44
C ILE A 184 4.96 -0.98 11.62
N THR A 185 3.92 -1.67 12.06
CA THR A 185 2.57 -1.67 11.47
C THR A 185 1.55 -2.16 12.51
N ASP A 186 0.35 -1.62 12.47
CA ASP A 186 -0.80 -2.10 13.23
C ASP A 186 -1.63 -3.13 12.44
N SER A 187 -1.25 -3.38 11.19
CA SER A 187 -1.95 -4.36 10.35
C SER A 187 -1.81 -5.78 10.92
N PRO A 188 -2.91 -6.52 11.09
CA PRO A 188 -2.85 -7.88 11.61
C PRO A 188 -1.96 -8.80 10.76
N GLU A 189 -1.24 -9.72 11.40
CA GLU A 189 -0.32 -10.66 10.74
C GLU A 189 -0.99 -11.39 9.57
N TYR A 190 -2.22 -11.88 9.75
CA TYR A 190 -2.95 -12.59 8.69
C TYR A 190 -3.21 -11.71 7.46
N PHE A 191 -3.44 -10.42 7.67
CA PHE A 191 -3.66 -9.48 6.57
C PHE A 191 -2.38 -9.29 5.75
N VAL A 192 -1.24 -9.02 6.39
CA VAL A 192 0.05 -8.85 5.68
C VAL A 192 0.43 -10.13 4.92
N ILE A 193 0.21 -11.31 5.53
CA ILE A 193 0.44 -12.61 4.87
C ILE A 193 -0.45 -12.77 3.63
N SER A 194 -1.75 -12.44 3.73
CA SER A 194 -2.68 -12.52 2.60
C SER A 194 -2.25 -11.62 1.44
N GLU A 195 -1.80 -10.42 1.76
CA GLU A 195 -1.28 -9.48 0.76
C GLU A 195 0.00 -9.99 0.10
N PHE A 196 0.94 -10.59 0.85
CA PHE A 196 2.15 -11.19 0.25
C PHE A 196 1.81 -12.33 -0.73
N ILE A 197 0.82 -13.16 -0.41
CA ILE A 197 0.34 -14.17 -1.36
C ILE A 197 -0.28 -13.50 -2.58
N ARG A 198 -1.12 -12.47 -2.38
CA ARG A 198 -1.77 -11.73 -3.46
C ARG A 198 -0.76 -11.04 -4.37
N GLU A 199 0.31 -10.48 -3.83
CA GLU A 199 1.42 -9.90 -4.61
C GLU A 199 2.01 -10.93 -5.60
N LYS A 200 2.26 -12.17 -5.14
CA LYS A 200 2.84 -13.18 -6.02
C LYS A 200 1.89 -13.60 -7.14
N VAL A 201 0.59 -13.63 -6.85
CA VAL A 201 -0.41 -13.81 -7.92
C VAL A 201 -0.34 -12.66 -8.92
N LEU A 202 -0.31 -11.39 -8.46
CA LEU A 202 -0.19 -10.21 -9.33
C LEU A 202 1.06 -10.26 -10.21
N GLN A 203 2.20 -10.65 -9.64
CA GLN A 203 3.48 -10.70 -10.35
C GLN A 203 3.58 -11.84 -11.37
N LEU A 204 2.91 -12.95 -11.12
CA LEU A 204 2.99 -14.17 -11.93
C LEU A 204 1.83 -14.33 -12.91
N THR A 205 0.86 -13.43 -12.89
CA THR A 205 -0.31 -13.50 -13.78
C THR A 205 -0.50 -12.20 -14.55
N GLU A 206 -1.21 -12.31 -15.67
CA GLU A 206 -1.48 -11.21 -16.59
C GLU A 206 -2.97 -11.07 -16.90
N GLN A 207 -3.33 -10.14 -17.77
CA GLN A 207 -4.68 -9.85 -18.25
C GLN A 207 -5.66 -9.52 -17.11
N GLU A 208 -6.80 -10.23 -17.04
CA GLU A 208 -7.89 -9.96 -16.10
C GLU A 208 -7.71 -10.55 -14.69
N ILE A 209 -6.75 -11.47 -14.51
CA ILE A 209 -6.56 -12.16 -13.24
C ILE A 209 -6.17 -11.20 -12.12
N PRO A 210 -5.19 -10.29 -12.30
CA PRO A 210 -4.77 -9.34 -11.26
C PRO A 210 -5.92 -8.55 -10.64
N HIS A 211 -6.94 -8.23 -11.43
CA HIS A 211 -8.06 -7.41 -10.97
C HIS A 211 -9.16 -8.20 -10.24
N SER A 212 -9.22 -9.52 -10.43
CA SER A 212 -10.33 -10.37 -10.01
C SER A 212 -10.02 -11.33 -8.85
N ILE A 213 -8.85 -11.21 -8.25
CA ILE A 213 -8.44 -12.07 -7.15
C ILE A 213 -8.62 -11.43 -5.77
N ALA A 214 -8.90 -12.26 -4.77
CA ALA A 214 -8.70 -11.95 -3.35
C ALA A 214 -7.95 -13.13 -2.70
N VAL A 215 -7.36 -12.89 -1.54
CA VAL A 215 -6.72 -13.95 -0.74
C VAL A 215 -7.25 -13.87 0.68
N VAL A 216 -7.69 -15.01 1.19
CA VAL A 216 -8.18 -15.15 2.57
C VAL A 216 -7.27 -16.12 3.29
N ILE A 217 -6.88 -15.78 4.50
CA ILE A 217 -6.22 -16.72 5.40
C ILE A 217 -7.31 -17.50 6.12
N ASP A 218 -7.38 -18.78 5.84
CA ASP A 218 -8.37 -19.67 6.45
C ASP A 218 -7.93 -20.07 7.86
N ARG A 219 -6.61 -20.26 8.05
CA ARG A 219 -6.06 -20.75 9.33
C ARG A 219 -4.58 -20.43 9.48
N ILE A 220 -4.19 -20.04 10.69
CA ILE A 220 -2.79 -19.93 11.13
C ILE A 220 -2.67 -20.72 12.44
N GLU A 221 -1.81 -21.74 12.46
CA GLU A 221 -1.59 -22.58 13.62
C GLU A 221 -0.11 -22.80 13.86
N LYS A 222 0.27 -22.77 15.13
CA LYS A 222 1.61 -23.14 15.58
C LYS A 222 1.50 -24.17 16.68
N GLN A 223 2.02 -25.35 16.42
CA GLN A 223 2.17 -26.38 17.44
C GLN A 223 3.58 -26.32 18.04
N PRO A 224 3.77 -26.60 19.34
CA PRO A 224 5.09 -26.62 19.95
C PRO A 224 6.07 -27.51 19.18
N GLY A 225 7.26 -26.97 18.87
CA GLY A 225 8.31 -27.70 18.13
C GLY A 225 8.05 -27.93 16.64
N LYS A 226 6.95 -27.42 16.08
CA LYS A 226 6.63 -27.52 14.65
C LYS A 226 6.69 -26.14 13.97
N LYS A 227 6.81 -26.16 12.64
CA LYS A 227 6.67 -24.95 11.83
C LYS A 227 5.24 -24.40 11.94
N LYS A 228 5.11 -23.08 11.91
CA LYS A 228 3.80 -22.40 11.77
C LYS A 228 3.14 -22.89 10.47
N ASN A 229 1.91 -23.38 10.56
CA ASN A 229 1.12 -23.84 9.42
C ASN A 229 0.13 -22.75 9.01
N ILE A 230 0.16 -22.36 7.76
CA ILE A 230 -0.68 -21.31 7.18
C ILE A 230 -1.45 -21.91 6.03
N ILE A 231 -2.79 -21.84 6.11
CA ILE A 231 -3.70 -22.28 5.05
C ILE A 231 -4.39 -21.03 4.49
N ALA A 232 -4.32 -20.85 3.18
CA ALA A 232 -4.91 -19.70 2.50
C ALA A 232 -5.66 -20.11 1.23
N THR A 233 -6.76 -19.40 0.97
CA THR A 233 -7.57 -19.56 -0.24
C THR A 233 -7.42 -18.35 -1.16
N ILE A 234 -6.98 -18.59 -2.39
CA ILE A 234 -6.99 -17.63 -3.49
C ILE A 234 -8.38 -17.68 -4.13
N VAL A 235 -9.13 -16.60 -4.04
CA VAL A 235 -10.47 -16.47 -4.62
C VAL A 235 -10.35 -15.83 -6.00
N VAL A 236 -11.05 -16.40 -6.98
CA VAL A 236 -11.17 -15.92 -8.35
C VAL A 236 -12.63 -15.87 -8.79
N GLU A 237 -12.95 -15.15 -9.87
CA GLU A 237 -14.35 -15.01 -10.34
C GLU A 237 -14.79 -16.10 -11.30
N ARG A 238 -13.87 -16.75 -12.03
CA ARG A 238 -14.23 -17.69 -13.11
C ARG A 238 -13.43 -18.99 -13.03
N LYS A 239 -14.02 -20.08 -13.50
CA LYS A 239 -13.36 -21.41 -13.59
C LYS A 239 -12.07 -21.35 -14.44
N SER A 240 -12.07 -20.58 -15.53
CA SER A 240 -10.87 -20.38 -16.36
C SER A 240 -9.71 -19.76 -15.58
N GLN A 241 -9.98 -18.74 -14.75
CA GLN A 241 -9.00 -18.12 -13.88
C GLN A 241 -8.44 -19.11 -12.83
N LYS A 242 -9.32 -19.96 -12.25
CA LYS A 242 -8.88 -21.03 -11.36
C LYS A 242 -7.87 -21.96 -12.03
N GLY A 243 -8.14 -22.35 -13.29
CA GLY A 243 -7.22 -23.17 -14.06
C GLY A 243 -5.87 -22.49 -14.28
N MET A 244 -5.86 -21.18 -14.56
CA MET A 244 -4.64 -20.40 -14.75
C MET A 244 -3.81 -20.27 -13.45
N ILE A 245 -4.46 -20.05 -12.30
CA ILE A 245 -3.79 -19.96 -10.98
C ILE A 245 -3.20 -21.31 -10.57
N ILE A 246 -3.87 -22.41 -10.84
CA ILE A 246 -3.34 -23.75 -10.57
C ILE A 246 -2.18 -24.04 -11.53
N GLY A 247 -2.37 -23.72 -12.80
CA GLY A 247 -1.40 -23.96 -13.85
C GLY A 247 -1.28 -25.45 -14.23
N LYS A 248 -0.48 -25.71 -15.27
CA LYS A 248 -0.26 -27.09 -15.76
C LYS A 248 0.38 -27.94 -14.66
N GLN A 249 -0.28 -29.02 -14.25
CA GLN A 249 0.16 -29.92 -13.17
C GLN A 249 0.47 -29.20 -11.83
N GLY A 250 -0.23 -28.10 -11.53
CA GLY A 250 -0.03 -27.33 -10.30
C GLY A 250 1.25 -26.48 -10.25
N LYS A 251 1.95 -26.27 -11.37
CA LYS A 251 3.22 -25.52 -11.39
C LYS A 251 3.07 -24.07 -10.96
N MET A 252 1.99 -23.39 -11.39
CA MET A 252 1.79 -21.97 -11.08
C MET A 252 1.51 -21.76 -9.58
N ILE A 253 0.57 -22.51 -9.00
CA ILE A 253 0.25 -22.38 -7.57
C ILE A 253 1.44 -22.74 -6.68
N LYS A 254 2.25 -23.72 -7.10
CA LYS A 254 3.50 -24.08 -6.40
C LYS A 254 4.52 -22.94 -6.43
N GLU A 255 4.66 -22.26 -7.57
CA GLU A 255 5.56 -21.10 -7.71
C GLU A 255 5.06 -19.92 -6.87
N ILE A 256 3.75 -19.61 -6.91
CA ILE A 256 3.12 -18.59 -6.05
C ILE A 256 3.44 -18.88 -4.58
N GLY A 257 3.17 -20.10 -4.13
CA GLY A 257 3.40 -20.50 -2.73
C GLY A 257 4.87 -20.46 -2.33
N SER A 258 5.77 -20.88 -3.22
CA SER A 258 7.22 -20.84 -2.96
C SER A 258 7.75 -19.42 -2.79
N ARG A 259 7.32 -18.48 -3.66
CA ARG A 259 7.73 -17.07 -3.55
C ARG A 259 7.09 -16.38 -2.36
N ALA A 260 5.78 -16.59 -2.13
CA ALA A 260 5.08 -15.99 -0.99
C ALA A 260 5.68 -16.47 0.35
N ARG A 261 5.97 -17.76 0.46
CA ARG A 261 6.59 -18.33 1.67
C ARG A 261 7.89 -17.66 2.05
N LYS A 262 8.74 -17.30 1.08
CA LYS A 262 10.02 -16.61 1.36
C LYS A 262 9.79 -15.26 2.03
N ASP A 263 8.86 -14.46 1.50
CA ASP A 263 8.54 -13.16 2.07
C ASP A 263 7.88 -13.29 3.45
N ILE A 264 7.00 -14.28 3.62
CA ILE A 264 6.34 -14.58 4.90
C ILE A 264 7.35 -15.02 5.96
N GLU A 265 8.31 -15.87 5.60
CA GLU A 265 9.37 -16.33 6.51
C GLU A 265 10.28 -15.17 6.96
N VAL A 266 10.54 -14.20 6.08
CA VAL A 266 11.27 -12.97 6.43
C VAL A 266 10.44 -12.10 7.39
N LEU A 267 9.14 -11.90 7.11
CA LEU A 267 8.24 -11.13 7.97
C LEU A 267 8.17 -11.71 9.39
N LEU A 268 8.01 -13.02 9.49
CA LEU A 268 7.78 -13.71 10.76
C LEU A 268 9.07 -14.08 11.52
N GLY A 269 10.23 -13.99 10.87
CA GLY A 269 11.51 -14.42 11.44
C GLY A 269 11.61 -15.95 11.68
N GLU A 270 10.67 -16.73 11.14
CA GLU A 270 10.60 -18.19 11.34
C GLU A 270 10.18 -18.95 10.08
N LYS A 271 10.51 -20.23 10.01
CA LYS A 271 10.09 -21.12 8.91
C LYS A 271 8.61 -21.48 9.02
N VAL A 272 7.91 -21.41 7.87
CA VAL A 272 6.48 -21.75 7.78
C VAL A 272 6.21 -22.88 6.79
N PHE A 273 5.08 -23.54 6.98
CA PHE A 273 4.44 -24.36 5.96
C PHE A 273 3.25 -23.57 5.39
N LEU A 274 3.22 -23.39 4.07
CA LEU A 274 2.17 -22.63 3.39
C LEU A 274 1.40 -23.55 2.44
N GLU A 275 0.10 -23.68 2.69
CA GLU A 275 -0.84 -24.42 1.85
C GLU A 275 -1.79 -23.46 1.15
N LEU A 276 -1.94 -23.60 -0.18
CA LEU A 276 -2.77 -22.73 -1.00
C LEU A 276 -3.90 -23.50 -1.68
N TRP A 277 -5.11 -22.97 -1.54
CA TRP A 277 -6.31 -23.43 -2.22
C TRP A 277 -6.81 -22.40 -3.22
N VAL A 278 -7.60 -22.82 -4.22
CA VAL A 278 -8.23 -21.90 -5.18
C VAL A 278 -9.73 -22.15 -5.23
N LYS A 279 -10.51 -21.08 -4.91
CA LYS A 279 -11.97 -21.08 -4.91
C LYS A 279 -12.52 -20.14 -5.97
N VAL A 280 -13.62 -20.52 -6.60
CA VAL A 280 -14.36 -19.64 -7.50
C VAL A 280 -15.55 -19.05 -6.76
N ILE A 281 -15.65 -17.71 -6.75
CA ILE A 281 -16.81 -16.97 -6.25
C ILE A 281 -17.21 -16.00 -7.37
N ASP A 282 -18.29 -16.31 -8.06
CA ASP A 282 -18.71 -15.55 -9.23
C ASP A 282 -19.08 -14.10 -8.91
N ASN A 283 -18.47 -13.17 -9.66
CA ASN A 283 -18.73 -11.72 -9.60
C ASN A 283 -18.63 -11.12 -8.17
N TRP A 284 -17.69 -11.63 -7.35
CA TRP A 284 -17.56 -11.23 -5.95
C TRP A 284 -17.30 -9.73 -5.75
N ARG A 285 -16.57 -9.07 -6.69
CA ARG A 285 -16.26 -7.63 -6.61
C ARG A 285 -17.46 -6.69 -6.68
N SER A 286 -18.62 -7.21 -7.09
CA SER A 286 -19.86 -6.45 -7.21
C SER A 286 -20.89 -6.80 -6.12
N LYS A 287 -20.60 -7.77 -5.25
CA LYS A 287 -21.51 -8.28 -4.22
C LYS A 287 -21.05 -7.80 -2.83
N PRO A 288 -21.78 -6.89 -2.15
CA PRO A 288 -21.33 -6.29 -0.88
C PRO A 288 -21.00 -7.31 0.19
N ASN A 289 -21.85 -8.33 0.39
CA ASN A 289 -21.62 -9.37 1.39
C ASN A 289 -20.33 -10.14 1.13
N GLN A 290 -20.04 -10.47 -0.14
CA GLN A 290 -18.83 -11.20 -0.49
C GLN A 290 -17.57 -10.31 -0.37
N ILE A 291 -17.68 -9.02 -0.68
CA ILE A 291 -16.60 -8.05 -0.47
C ILE A 291 -16.24 -8.04 1.02
N ARG A 292 -17.23 -7.91 1.91
CA ARG A 292 -17.03 -7.92 3.37
C ARG A 292 -16.46 -9.25 3.87
N ASP A 293 -16.99 -10.40 3.42
CA ASP A 293 -16.52 -11.73 3.81
C ASP A 293 -15.07 -11.99 3.38
N LEU A 294 -14.60 -11.32 2.34
CA LEU A 294 -13.22 -11.38 1.84
C LEU A 294 -12.27 -10.37 2.53
N GLY A 295 -12.72 -9.70 3.60
CA GLY A 295 -11.89 -8.83 4.41
C GLY A 295 -11.87 -7.35 3.97
N TYR A 296 -12.70 -6.96 3.01
CA TYR A 296 -12.87 -5.56 2.59
C TYR A 296 -14.08 -4.97 3.35
N ARG A 297 -13.84 -4.46 4.58
CA ARG A 297 -14.88 -3.99 5.49
C ARG A 297 -14.83 -2.48 5.62
N ASP A 298 -16.02 -1.84 5.64
CA ASP A 298 -16.19 -0.39 5.85
C ASP A 298 -15.97 0.03 7.31
N ASP A 299 -16.03 -0.91 8.24
CA ASP A 299 -16.06 -0.75 9.69
C ASP A 299 -14.67 -0.66 10.37
N ILE A 300 -13.62 -0.36 9.61
CA ILE A 300 -12.28 -0.14 10.19
C ILE A 300 -12.19 1.21 10.94
N PHE A 301 -13.27 2.02 10.88
CA PHE A 301 -13.35 3.36 11.45
C PHE A 301 -14.63 3.61 12.28
N ASP A 302 -15.32 2.55 12.77
CA ASP A 302 -16.40 2.65 13.76
C ASP A 302 -15.90 2.38 15.18
#